data_69f83c703b17b412165da8d5f90f6585
#
_entry.id   69f83c703b17b412165da8d5f90f6585
#
_cell.length_a   1.000
_cell.length_b   1.000
_cell.length_c   1.000
_cell.angle_alpha   90.00
_cell.angle_beta   90.00
_cell.angle_gamma   90.00
#
_symmetry.space_group_name_H-M   'P 1'
#
loop_
_entity.id
_entity.type
_entity.pdbx_description
1 polymer ?
#
loop_
_entity_poly.entity_id
_entity_poly.type
_entity_poly.pdbx_seq_one_letter_code
_entity_poly.pdbx_strand_id
1 'polypeptide(L)'
;FEIDILTEKEESEKRQLEFKDKTEIFVKNLEVDETLGQLLVAEGFSSIEEISQSTQEEISKIEGIGENTAKELKERAEEYLIKEKENIEKKLKDLGVEDNLIKHKGLTPGMLLTLGAKKIKTLNDFADLSTDELVGGYDEKKGVRFKIDGYLEEFALTKSEADELIINARNIVFK
;
A
#
# COMPACT_ATOMS: atom_id res chain seq x y z
N PHE A 1 10.00 32.36 17.25
CA PHE A 1 9.58 31.55 16.07
C PHE A 1 10.21 30.19 16.14
N GLU A 2 9.62 29.31 16.90
CA GLU A 2 9.97 27.92 16.80
C GLU A 2 9.14 27.32 15.66
N ILE A 3 9.72 27.36 14.50
CA ILE A 3 9.31 26.48 13.44
C ILE A 3 9.84 25.10 13.86
N ASP A 4 8.96 24.11 13.97
CA ASP A 4 9.37 22.72 14.14
C ASP A 4 10.14 22.26 12.90
N ILE A 5 11.36 22.70 12.82
CA ILE A 5 12.32 22.18 11.86
C ILE A 5 12.97 20.99 12.57
N LEU A 6 12.72 19.79 12.05
CA LEU A 6 13.52 18.63 12.39
C LEU A 6 15.00 19.04 12.24
N THR A 7 15.81 18.84 13.25
CA THR A 7 17.23 19.10 13.16
C THR A 7 17.83 18.26 12.03
N GLU A 8 18.91 18.74 11.40
CA GLU A 8 19.61 17.99 10.36
C GLU A 8 19.95 16.56 10.81
N LYS A 9 20.24 16.40 12.09
CA LYS A 9 20.51 15.11 12.71
C LYS A 9 19.28 14.20 12.70
N GLU A 10 18.13 14.70 13.09
CA GLU A 10 16.86 13.95 13.10
C GLU A 10 16.42 13.56 11.69
N GLU A 11 16.56 14.46 10.73
CA GLU A 11 16.31 14.14 9.32
C GLU A 11 17.26 13.06 8.81
N SER A 12 18.54 13.14 9.14
CA SER A 12 19.54 12.15 8.76
C SER A 12 19.24 10.79 9.36
N GLU A 13 18.90 10.72 10.64
CA GLU A 13 18.50 9.49 11.33
C GLU A 13 17.24 8.89 10.71
N LYS A 14 16.24 9.71 10.39
CA LYS A 14 15.01 9.28 9.72
C LYS A 14 15.29 8.69 8.35
N ARG A 15 16.12 9.34 7.54
CA ARG A 15 16.53 8.82 6.22
C ARG A 15 17.29 7.52 6.32
N GLN A 16 18.16 7.37 7.32
CA GLN A 16 18.90 6.13 7.55
C GLN A 16 17.97 4.99 7.94
N LEU A 17 16.96 5.24 8.78
CA LEU A 17 15.95 4.26 9.14
C LEU A 17 15.11 3.85 7.93
N GLU A 18 14.62 4.80 7.15
CA GLU A 18 13.86 4.52 5.93
C GLU A 18 14.68 3.72 4.92
N PHE A 19 15.95 4.07 4.77
CA PHE A 19 16.87 3.35 3.89
C PHE A 19 17.08 1.91 4.37
N LYS A 20 17.28 1.71 5.66
CA LYS A 20 17.43 0.40 6.28
C LYS A 20 16.18 -0.44 6.12
N ASP A 21 15.01 0.12 6.40
CA ASP A 21 13.72 -0.56 6.29
C ASP A 21 13.45 -1.04 4.87
N LYS A 22 13.68 -0.17 3.88
CA LYS A 22 13.56 -0.52 2.45
C LYS A 22 14.54 -1.61 2.04
N THR A 23 15.80 -1.50 2.50
CA THR A 23 16.84 -2.51 2.26
C THR A 23 16.42 -3.88 2.81
N GLU A 24 15.91 -3.91 4.04
CA GLU A 24 15.42 -5.15 4.66
C GLU A 24 14.27 -5.80 3.89
N ILE A 25 13.36 -5.01 3.35
CA ILE A 25 12.26 -5.50 2.50
C ILE A 25 12.80 -6.22 1.28
N PHE A 26 13.75 -5.64 0.59
CA PHE A 26 14.39 -6.26 -0.57
C PHE A 26 15.18 -7.51 -0.20
N VAL A 27 15.96 -7.44 0.87
CA VAL A 27 16.75 -8.59 1.35
C VAL A 27 15.86 -9.78 1.70
N LYS A 28 14.78 -9.56 2.42
CA LYS A 28 13.87 -10.63 2.86
C LYS A 28 13.03 -11.18 1.71
N ASN A 29 12.51 -10.32 0.88
CA ASN A 29 11.51 -10.71 -0.12
C ASN A 29 12.12 -11.16 -1.44
N LEU A 30 13.25 -10.58 -1.82
CA LEU A 30 13.97 -10.96 -3.04
C LEU A 30 15.10 -11.96 -2.77
N GLU A 31 15.37 -12.29 -1.51
CA GLU A 31 16.46 -13.19 -1.11
C GLU A 31 17.82 -12.74 -1.67
N VAL A 32 18.07 -11.43 -1.58
CA VAL A 32 19.31 -10.80 -2.06
C VAL A 32 20.22 -10.40 -0.89
N ASP A 33 21.48 -10.14 -1.19
CA ASP A 33 22.44 -9.65 -0.19
C ASP A 33 22.10 -8.22 0.23
N GLU A 34 22.50 -7.86 1.44
CA GLU A 34 22.32 -6.50 1.96
C GLU A 34 22.93 -5.44 1.03
N THR A 35 24.10 -5.70 0.48
CA THR A 35 24.75 -4.80 -0.48
C THR A 35 23.90 -4.56 -1.70
N LEU A 36 23.30 -5.59 -2.26
CA LEU A 36 22.43 -5.49 -3.42
C LEU A 36 21.13 -4.76 -3.09
N GLY A 37 20.55 -5.04 -1.92
CA GLY A 37 19.38 -4.29 -1.41
C GLY A 37 19.68 -2.80 -1.26
N GLN A 38 20.84 -2.45 -0.72
CA GLN A 38 21.29 -1.06 -0.58
C GLN A 38 21.48 -0.37 -1.93
N LEU A 39 22.04 -1.07 -2.92
CA LEU A 39 22.18 -0.55 -4.29
C LEU A 39 20.82 -0.20 -4.90
N LEU A 40 19.85 -1.08 -4.77
CA LEU A 40 18.49 -0.87 -5.27
C LEU A 40 17.82 0.36 -4.62
N VAL A 41 17.93 0.50 -3.32
CA VAL A 41 17.39 1.66 -2.61
C VAL A 41 18.12 2.95 -2.99
N ALA A 42 19.44 2.90 -3.14
CA ALA A 42 20.25 4.05 -3.55
C ALA A 42 19.89 4.56 -4.95
N GLU A 43 19.49 3.66 -5.85
CA GLU A 43 19.03 4.00 -7.21
C GLU A 43 17.57 4.51 -7.26
N GLY A 44 16.89 4.54 -6.13
CA GLY A 44 15.55 5.09 -6.02
C GLY A 44 14.41 4.08 -6.03
N PHE A 45 14.71 2.78 -6.05
CA PHE A 45 13.69 1.74 -5.91
C PHE A 45 13.15 1.73 -4.47
N SER A 46 11.86 1.84 -4.32
CA SER A 46 11.20 1.83 -3.00
C SER A 46 10.28 0.63 -2.78
N SER A 47 9.94 -0.09 -3.84
CA SER A 47 9.06 -1.25 -3.77
C SER A 47 9.48 -2.35 -4.74
N ILE A 48 9.00 -3.56 -4.48
CA ILE A 48 9.24 -4.73 -5.33
C ILE A 48 8.51 -4.59 -6.66
N GLU A 49 7.34 -3.94 -6.67
CA GLU A 49 6.57 -3.64 -7.86
C GLU A 49 7.37 -2.81 -8.86
N GLU A 50 8.10 -1.81 -8.38
CA GLU A 50 8.96 -0.97 -9.23
C GLU A 50 10.03 -1.81 -9.95
N ILE A 51 10.61 -2.78 -9.25
CA ILE A 51 11.60 -3.70 -9.84
C ILE A 51 10.96 -4.57 -10.92
N SER A 52 9.76 -5.10 -10.65
CA SER A 52 9.07 -5.96 -11.63
C SER A 52 8.62 -5.20 -12.88
N GLN A 53 8.27 -3.92 -12.73
CA GLN A 53 7.86 -3.04 -13.84
C GLN A 53 9.04 -2.49 -14.65
N SER A 54 10.21 -2.40 -14.04
CA SER A 54 11.43 -1.93 -14.71
C SER A 54 11.92 -2.95 -15.73
N THR A 55 12.56 -2.47 -16.78
CA THR A 55 13.18 -3.36 -17.76
C THR A 55 14.48 -3.95 -17.21
N GLN A 56 14.86 -5.12 -17.69
CA GLN A 56 16.13 -5.73 -17.35
C GLN A 56 17.30 -4.79 -17.65
N GLU A 57 17.22 -4.03 -18.74
CA GLU A 57 18.23 -3.05 -19.14
C GLU A 57 18.37 -1.90 -18.14
N GLU A 58 17.26 -1.40 -17.60
CA GLU A 58 17.26 -0.35 -16.59
C GLU A 58 17.92 -0.81 -15.28
N ILE A 59 17.61 -2.01 -14.85
CA ILE A 59 18.20 -2.60 -13.64
C ILE A 59 19.70 -2.89 -13.86
N SER A 60 20.08 -3.36 -15.03
CA SER A 60 21.48 -3.68 -15.36
C SER A 60 22.38 -2.44 -15.52
N LYS A 61 21.80 -1.26 -15.73
CA LYS A 61 22.53 0.02 -15.75
C LYS A 61 23.03 0.44 -14.37
N ILE A 62 22.48 -0.13 -13.33
CA ILE A 62 22.90 0.16 -11.96
C ILE A 62 24.34 -0.37 -11.77
N GLU A 63 25.22 0.51 -11.33
CA GLU A 63 26.61 0.13 -11.05
C GLU A 63 26.67 -0.99 -10.00
N GLY A 64 27.29 -2.09 -10.33
CA GLY A 64 27.38 -3.27 -9.48
C GLY A 64 26.33 -4.35 -9.76
N ILE A 65 25.39 -4.12 -10.67
CA ILE A 65 24.38 -5.10 -11.09
C ILE A 65 24.62 -5.49 -12.54
N GLY A 66 24.96 -6.75 -12.77
CA GLY A 66 25.10 -7.30 -14.11
C GLY A 66 23.77 -7.72 -14.74
N GLU A 67 23.77 -7.99 -16.05
CA GLU A 67 22.56 -8.44 -16.76
C GLU A 67 21.94 -9.69 -16.16
N ASN A 68 22.74 -10.67 -15.75
CA ASN A 68 22.26 -11.89 -15.13
C ASN A 68 21.60 -11.62 -13.76
N THR A 69 22.22 -10.74 -12.97
CA THR A 69 21.68 -10.31 -11.68
C THR A 69 20.39 -9.53 -11.85
N ALA A 70 20.33 -8.64 -12.85
CA ALA A 70 19.13 -7.87 -13.18
C ALA A 70 17.95 -8.79 -13.57
N LYS A 71 18.22 -9.79 -14.39
CA LYS A 71 17.25 -10.80 -14.77
C LYS A 71 16.73 -11.58 -13.56
N GLU A 72 17.64 -12.04 -12.71
CA GLU A 72 17.32 -12.79 -11.49
C GLU A 72 16.48 -11.96 -10.52
N LEU A 73 16.82 -10.69 -10.32
CA LEU A 73 16.05 -9.76 -9.50
C LEU A 73 14.62 -9.59 -10.01
N LYS A 74 14.48 -9.42 -11.30
CA LYS A 74 13.17 -9.26 -11.93
C LYS A 74 12.32 -10.53 -11.77
N GLU A 75 12.89 -11.68 -12.04
CA GLU A 75 12.21 -12.97 -11.87
C GLU A 75 11.75 -13.18 -10.42
N ARG A 76 12.61 -12.89 -9.45
CA ARG A 76 12.27 -12.98 -8.02
C ARG A 76 11.21 -11.99 -7.60
N ALA A 77 11.25 -10.76 -8.13
CA ALA A 77 10.23 -9.74 -7.87
C ALA A 77 8.85 -10.18 -8.41
N GLU A 78 8.81 -10.70 -9.62
CA GLU A 78 7.58 -11.22 -10.23
C GLU A 78 7.02 -12.41 -9.45
N GLU A 79 7.86 -13.37 -9.06
CA GLU A 79 7.45 -14.51 -8.24
C GLU A 79 6.91 -14.10 -6.88
N TYR A 80 7.57 -13.13 -6.24
CA TYR A 80 7.13 -12.58 -4.96
C TYR A 80 5.74 -11.95 -5.07
N LEU A 81 5.53 -11.13 -6.09
CA LEU A 81 4.24 -10.47 -6.31
C LEU A 81 3.12 -11.47 -6.60
N ILE A 82 3.40 -12.53 -7.33
CA ILE A 82 2.43 -13.60 -7.59
C ILE A 82 2.05 -14.30 -6.27
N LYS A 83 3.03 -14.69 -5.47
CA LYS A 83 2.82 -15.32 -4.16
C LYS A 83 2.06 -14.41 -3.20
N GLU A 84 2.42 -13.14 -3.17
CA GLU A 84 1.74 -12.14 -2.34
C GLU A 84 0.28 -11.98 -2.74
N LYS A 85 0.02 -11.88 -4.04
CA LYS A 85 -1.34 -11.79 -4.58
C LYS A 85 -2.18 -13.02 -4.19
N GLU A 86 -1.64 -14.22 -4.37
CA GLU A 86 -2.30 -15.47 -3.97
C GLU A 86 -2.59 -15.51 -2.46
N ASN A 87 -1.64 -15.08 -1.65
CA ASN A 87 -1.81 -15.00 -0.19
C ASN A 87 -2.90 -14.01 0.21
N ILE A 88 -2.94 -12.85 -0.45
CA ILE A 88 -3.97 -11.83 -0.22
C ILE A 88 -5.34 -12.35 -0.63
N GLU A 89 -5.46 -12.96 -1.80
CA GLU A 89 -6.71 -13.57 -2.27
C GLU A 89 -7.22 -14.63 -1.29
N LYS A 90 -6.30 -15.45 -0.79
CA LYS A 90 -6.62 -16.48 0.22
C LYS A 90 -7.12 -15.88 1.53
N LYS A 91 -6.44 -14.85 2.02
CA LYS A 91 -6.86 -14.09 3.22
C LYS A 91 -8.22 -13.43 3.03
N LEU A 92 -8.48 -12.86 1.86
CA LEU A 92 -9.78 -12.25 1.53
C LEU A 92 -10.90 -13.29 1.55
N LYS A 93 -10.66 -14.47 1.00
CA LYS A 93 -11.61 -15.59 1.06
C LYS A 93 -11.86 -16.07 2.49
N ASP A 94 -10.80 -16.18 3.29
CA ASP A 94 -10.89 -16.56 4.70
C ASP A 94 -11.67 -15.53 5.53
N LEU A 95 -11.55 -14.25 5.19
CA LEU A 95 -12.33 -13.17 5.80
C LEU A 95 -13.79 -13.13 5.30
N GLY A 96 -14.08 -13.83 4.21
CA GLY A 96 -15.43 -13.87 3.62
C GLY A 96 -15.77 -12.64 2.77
N VAL A 97 -14.78 -11.96 2.23
CA VAL A 97 -14.98 -10.82 1.32
C VAL A 97 -15.50 -11.30 -0.02
N GLU A 98 -16.59 -10.71 -0.49
CA GLU A 98 -17.21 -11.08 -1.77
C GLU A 98 -16.40 -10.60 -2.98
N ASP A 99 -16.46 -11.38 -4.07
CA ASP A 99 -15.79 -11.07 -5.33
C ASP A 99 -16.19 -9.71 -5.90
N ASN A 100 -17.43 -9.30 -5.73
CA ASN A 100 -17.92 -8.00 -6.18
C ASN A 100 -17.15 -6.84 -5.54
N LEU A 101 -16.84 -6.95 -4.27
CA LEU A 101 -16.03 -5.97 -3.56
C LEU A 101 -14.56 -6.04 -3.99
N ILE A 102 -14.03 -7.26 -4.14
CA ILE A 102 -12.64 -7.49 -4.59
C ILE A 102 -12.39 -6.89 -5.98
N LYS A 103 -13.36 -7.01 -6.87
CA LYS A 103 -13.27 -6.48 -8.26
C LYS A 103 -13.60 -4.99 -8.37
N HIS A 104 -14.02 -4.36 -7.30
CA HIS A 104 -14.37 -2.93 -7.33
C HIS A 104 -13.15 -2.08 -7.66
N LYS A 105 -13.26 -1.24 -8.68
CA LYS A 105 -12.19 -0.36 -9.12
C LYS A 105 -11.81 0.67 -8.05
N GLY A 106 -10.53 0.87 -7.87
CA GLY A 106 -9.99 1.85 -6.93
C GLY A 106 -9.68 1.29 -5.54
N LEU A 107 -10.13 0.07 -5.21
CA LEU A 107 -9.75 -0.61 -3.98
C LEU A 107 -8.50 -1.46 -4.20
N THR A 108 -7.48 -1.19 -3.39
CA THR A 108 -6.25 -1.99 -3.39
C THR A 108 -6.44 -3.26 -2.55
N PRO A 109 -5.64 -4.32 -2.75
CA PRO A 109 -5.70 -5.51 -1.92
C PRO A 109 -5.54 -5.23 -0.42
N GLY A 110 -4.66 -4.29 -0.04
CA GLY A 110 -4.50 -3.86 1.34
C GLY A 110 -5.75 -3.23 1.94
N MET A 111 -6.42 -2.37 1.17
CA MET A 111 -7.71 -1.77 1.57
C MET A 111 -8.77 -2.84 1.78
N LEU A 112 -8.86 -3.82 0.88
CA LEU A 112 -9.80 -4.94 0.98
C LEU A 112 -9.57 -5.78 2.23
N LEU A 113 -8.34 -6.06 2.58
CA LEU A 113 -7.98 -6.78 3.81
C LEU A 113 -8.42 -6.01 5.06
N THR A 114 -8.19 -4.71 5.08
CA THR A 114 -8.58 -3.83 6.18
C THR A 114 -10.10 -3.77 6.32
N LEU A 115 -10.82 -3.60 5.21
CA LEU A 115 -12.28 -3.60 5.19
C LEU A 115 -12.85 -4.95 5.67
N GLY A 116 -12.32 -6.05 5.17
CA GLY A 116 -12.71 -7.40 5.58
C GLY A 116 -12.52 -7.65 7.07
N ALA A 117 -11.41 -7.20 7.62
CA ALA A 117 -11.12 -7.28 9.06
C ALA A 117 -12.11 -6.46 9.91
N LYS A 118 -12.65 -5.38 9.35
CA LYS A 118 -13.66 -4.52 9.98
C LYS A 118 -15.11 -4.91 9.63
N LYS A 119 -15.30 -6.09 9.08
CA LYS A 119 -16.59 -6.67 8.70
C LYS A 119 -17.29 -6.03 7.49
N ILE A 120 -16.58 -5.24 6.73
CA ILE A 120 -17.04 -4.73 5.43
C ILE A 120 -16.66 -5.75 4.36
N LYS A 121 -17.57 -6.65 4.04
CA LYS A 121 -17.30 -7.84 3.22
C LYS A 121 -18.00 -7.82 1.87
N THR A 122 -19.09 -7.08 1.76
CA THR A 122 -19.88 -7.01 0.54
C THR A 122 -19.81 -5.62 -0.08
N LEU A 123 -20.11 -5.54 -1.37
CA LEU A 123 -20.20 -4.24 -2.06
C LEU A 123 -21.34 -3.38 -1.47
N ASN A 124 -22.41 -4.03 -1.01
CA ASN A 124 -23.51 -3.36 -0.31
C ASN A 124 -23.03 -2.69 0.98
N ASP A 125 -22.27 -3.43 1.79
CA ASP A 125 -21.71 -2.90 3.04
C ASP A 125 -20.83 -1.67 2.77
N PHE A 126 -20.04 -1.72 1.71
CA PHE A 126 -19.17 -0.62 1.29
C PHE A 126 -19.99 0.58 0.78
N ALA A 127 -21.03 0.33 -0.01
CA ALA A 127 -21.93 1.37 -0.55
C ALA A 127 -22.73 2.09 0.57
N ASP A 128 -22.99 1.42 1.66
CA ASP A 128 -23.69 1.99 2.81
C ASP A 128 -22.80 2.90 3.67
N LEU A 129 -21.48 2.90 3.47
CA LEU A 129 -20.56 3.75 4.21
C LEU A 129 -20.67 5.21 3.79
N SER A 130 -20.44 6.10 4.75
CA SER A 130 -20.23 7.51 4.46
C SER A 130 -18.75 7.80 4.20
N THR A 131 -18.46 8.93 3.56
CA THR A 131 -17.09 9.37 3.33
C THR A 131 -16.29 9.50 4.62
N ASP A 132 -16.92 10.07 5.66
CA ASP A 132 -16.27 10.25 6.97
C ASP A 132 -15.99 8.92 7.67
N GLU A 133 -16.84 7.92 7.50
CA GLU A 133 -16.57 6.57 8.00
C GLU A 133 -15.40 5.90 7.32
N LEU A 134 -15.17 6.23 6.06
CA LEU A 134 -14.07 5.65 5.27
C LEU A 134 -12.72 6.33 5.56
N VAL A 135 -12.67 7.65 5.56
CA VAL A 135 -11.42 8.42 5.71
C VAL A 135 -11.19 8.97 7.11
N GLY A 136 -12.18 8.90 7.97
CA GLY A 136 -12.17 9.54 9.27
C GLY A 136 -12.56 11.02 9.21
N GLY A 137 -12.79 11.60 10.34
CA GLY A 137 -13.19 12.99 10.45
C GLY A 137 -13.57 13.36 11.87
N TYR A 138 -14.33 14.42 11.99
CA TYR A 138 -14.88 14.87 13.26
C TYR A 138 -16.38 15.00 13.13
N ASP A 139 -17.09 14.52 14.14
CA ASP A 139 -18.53 14.72 14.27
C ASP A 139 -18.81 15.48 15.56
N GLU A 140 -19.99 16.10 15.65
CA GLU A 140 -20.43 16.83 16.82
C GLU A 140 -21.74 16.26 17.33
N LYS A 141 -21.73 15.83 18.56
CA LYS A 141 -22.94 15.33 19.23
C LYS A 141 -23.12 16.04 20.56
N LYS A 142 -24.28 16.71 20.70
CA LYS A 142 -24.61 17.48 21.91
C LYS A 142 -23.56 18.55 22.29
N GLY A 143 -22.97 19.21 21.28
CA GLY A 143 -21.96 20.26 21.50
C GLY A 143 -20.58 19.73 21.83
N VAL A 144 -20.36 18.43 21.77
CA VAL A 144 -19.04 17.80 21.94
C VAL A 144 -18.54 17.27 20.62
N ARG A 145 -17.41 17.78 20.20
CA ARG A 145 -16.72 17.34 18.99
C ARG A 145 -15.89 16.08 19.29
N PHE A 146 -16.08 15.03 18.54
CA PHE A 146 -15.31 13.79 18.68
C PHE A 146 -14.74 13.34 17.35
N LYS A 147 -13.61 12.64 17.42
CA LYS A 147 -12.95 12.08 16.25
C LYS A 147 -13.64 10.78 15.83
N ILE A 148 -13.89 10.65 14.53
CA ILE A 148 -14.30 9.38 13.91
C ILE A 148 -13.07 8.77 13.26
N ASP A 149 -12.74 7.54 13.66
CA ASP A 149 -11.68 6.79 13.04
C ASP A 149 -12.16 6.19 11.71
N GLY A 150 -11.51 6.55 10.62
CA GLY A 150 -11.85 6.03 9.30
C GLY A 150 -11.37 4.60 9.08
N TYR A 151 -12.18 3.79 8.42
CA TYR A 151 -11.81 2.41 8.08
C TYR A 151 -10.54 2.33 7.24
N LEU A 152 -10.33 3.30 6.34
CA LEU A 152 -9.16 3.40 5.47
C LEU A 152 -8.30 4.64 5.78
N GLU A 153 -8.35 5.17 7.00
CA GLU A 153 -7.59 6.35 7.42
C GLU A 153 -6.07 6.17 7.18
N GLU A 154 -5.55 4.98 7.43
CA GLU A 154 -4.13 4.65 7.23
C GLU A 154 -3.65 4.73 5.78
N PHE A 155 -4.55 4.66 4.80
CA PHE A 155 -4.25 4.78 3.38
C PHE A 155 -4.22 6.21 2.87
N ALA A 156 -4.46 7.19 3.73
CA ALA A 156 -4.42 8.62 3.43
C ALA A 156 -5.26 9.05 2.22
N LEU A 157 -6.44 8.44 2.05
CA LEU A 157 -7.39 8.81 1.00
C LEU A 157 -7.92 10.22 1.22
N THR A 158 -8.08 10.97 0.13
CA THR A 158 -8.80 12.25 0.18
C THR A 158 -10.31 11.99 0.26
N LYS A 159 -11.07 12.99 0.72
CA LYS A 159 -12.53 12.91 0.74
C LYS A 159 -13.10 12.71 -0.65
N SER A 160 -12.53 13.35 -1.66
CA SER A 160 -12.94 13.20 -3.07
C SER A 160 -12.74 11.78 -3.58
N GLU A 161 -11.60 11.17 -3.30
CA GLU A 161 -11.31 9.78 -3.67
C GLU A 161 -12.26 8.80 -2.98
N ALA A 162 -12.51 9.00 -1.70
CA ALA A 162 -13.45 8.19 -0.94
C ALA A 162 -14.89 8.34 -1.47
N ASP A 163 -15.32 9.56 -1.77
CA ASP A 163 -16.62 9.83 -2.37
C ASP A 163 -16.79 9.09 -3.70
N GLU A 164 -15.80 9.16 -4.58
CA GLU A 164 -15.83 8.45 -5.86
C GLU A 164 -15.97 6.95 -5.68
N LEU A 165 -15.22 6.35 -4.77
CA LEU A 165 -15.30 4.93 -4.47
C LEU A 165 -16.69 4.52 -3.99
N ILE A 166 -17.26 5.28 -3.07
CA ILE A 166 -18.59 5.02 -2.51
C ILE A 166 -19.68 5.23 -3.55
N ILE A 167 -19.62 6.32 -4.32
CA ILE A 167 -20.59 6.62 -5.39
C ILE A 167 -20.56 5.54 -6.46
N ASN A 168 -19.38 5.10 -6.88
CA ASN A 168 -19.23 4.02 -7.84
C ASN A 168 -19.83 2.72 -7.33
N ALA A 169 -19.62 2.40 -6.06
CA ALA A 169 -20.23 1.24 -5.43
C ALA A 169 -21.77 1.34 -5.40
N ARG A 170 -22.30 2.49 -5.01
CA ARG A 170 -23.75 2.76 -5.02
C ARG A 170 -24.37 2.63 -6.41
N ASN A 171 -23.69 3.15 -7.42
CA ASN A 171 -24.14 3.03 -8.80
C ASN A 171 -24.24 1.58 -9.30
N ILE A 172 -23.42 0.71 -8.77
CA ILE A 172 -23.44 -0.73 -9.09
C ILE A 172 -24.55 -1.43 -8.31
N VAL A 173 -24.65 -1.16 -7.01
CA VAL A 173 -25.58 -1.83 -6.09
C VAL A 173 -27.05 -1.41 -6.29
N PHE A 174 -27.27 -0.12 -6.50
CA PHE A 174 -28.59 0.47 -6.60
C PHE A 174 -29.04 0.75 -8.06
N LYS A 175 -28.46 0.09 -8.98
CA LYS A 175 -28.77 0.24 -10.41
C LYS A 175 -30.04 -0.50 -10.81
#